data_e5381c6f6f641695e093cce78f8f95cf
#
_entry.id   e5381c6f6f641695e093cce78f8f95cf
#
_cell.length_a   1.000
_cell.length_b   1.000
_cell.length_c   1.000
_cell.angle_alpha   90.00
_cell.angle_beta   90.00
_cell.angle_gamma   90.00
#
_symmetry.space_group_name_H-M   'P 1'
#
loop_
_entity.id
_entity.type
_entity.pdbx_description
1 polymer ?
#
loop_
_entity_poly.entity_id
_entity_poly.type
_entity_poly.pdbx_seq_one_letter_code
_entity_poly.pdbx_strand_id
1 'polypeptide(L)'
;MPLILPSDYNSPIALSVVILNWNACDFLVEALRSIVSQNWRHDIEVIVVDNNSTLDTSVETVRHDFPQARLIAHDKNIGFSAGNNLGYKAARGRHILFLNPDTVVHDGAFDTLIDWMDAHPEAGACGPKLLNSDGSLQASCRAFPSVGAGFFRNTFLGRMFPNNPWTRSYLMLGFNHDREAEVDWLSGSALFVRREALEQIGAWDEEYFMYCEDVDLCYRLKAAGWKRVYVPQAVITHRIGGSSDWAQGAMIRQHHGSMLLFYRKHYARGSGLLLLPLAAFGIGLRALGAVAKLYRGYRKNGIPIPQRRSSKQK
;
A
#
# COMPACT_ATOMS: atom_id res chain seq x y z
N MET A 1 -13.12 18.68 -15.58
CA MET A 1 -12.19 18.59 -16.73
C MET A 1 -12.13 17.12 -17.14
N PRO A 2 -12.25 16.73 -18.39
CA PRO A 2 -12.23 15.32 -18.74
C PRO A 2 -10.85 14.76 -18.39
N LEU A 3 -10.84 13.56 -17.78
CA LEU A 3 -9.63 12.72 -17.69
C LEU A 3 -9.08 12.60 -19.11
N ILE A 4 -7.82 12.95 -19.33
CA ILE A 4 -7.25 13.03 -20.67
C ILE A 4 -7.35 11.69 -21.37
N LEU A 5 -8.09 11.66 -22.48
CA LEU A 5 -8.09 10.51 -23.39
C LEU A 5 -6.70 10.35 -24.02
N PRO A 6 -6.32 9.14 -24.45
CA PRO A 6 -4.98 8.82 -24.97
C PRO A 6 -4.51 9.61 -26.19
N SER A 7 -5.31 10.50 -26.76
CA SER A 7 -5.03 11.24 -28.01
C SER A 7 -4.30 12.57 -27.86
N ASP A 8 -4.19 13.15 -26.65
CA ASP A 8 -3.52 14.43 -26.44
C ASP A 8 -2.12 14.25 -25.82
N TYR A 9 -1.20 13.70 -26.60
CA TYR A 9 0.17 13.37 -26.17
C TYR A 9 1.06 14.59 -25.86
N ASN A 10 0.58 15.83 -25.99
CA ASN A 10 1.40 17.03 -25.86
C ASN A 10 1.23 17.80 -24.54
N SER A 11 0.28 17.44 -23.68
CA SER A 11 0.17 18.07 -22.36
C SER A 11 0.95 17.27 -21.31
N PRO A 12 1.85 17.90 -20.53
CA PRO A 12 2.61 17.18 -19.51
C PRO A 12 1.66 16.74 -18.39
N ILE A 13 1.29 15.46 -18.38
CA ILE A 13 0.44 14.86 -17.34
C ILE A 13 1.13 15.06 -15.98
N ALA A 14 0.43 15.70 -15.06
CA ALA A 14 0.95 15.95 -13.73
C ALA A 14 0.96 14.68 -12.87
N LEU A 15 -0.13 13.89 -12.95
CA LEU A 15 -0.32 12.72 -12.10
C LEU A 15 -0.83 11.52 -12.90
N SER A 16 -0.18 10.37 -12.72
CA SER A 16 -0.75 9.06 -13.08
C SER A 16 -1.24 8.36 -11.82
N VAL A 17 -2.54 8.11 -11.73
CA VAL A 17 -3.14 7.32 -10.65
C VAL A 17 -3.15 5.86 -11.08
N VAL A 18 -2.40 5.01 -10.40
CA VAL A 18 -2.32 3.56 -10.65
C VAL A 18 -3.15 2.86 -9.59
N ILE A 19 -4.21 2.17 -10.01
CA ILE A 19 -5.10 1.40 -9.15
C ILE A 19 -4.95 -0.08 -9.49
N LEU A 20 -4.40 -0.87 -8.57
CA LEU A 20 -4.33 -2.30 -8.70
C LEU A 20 -5.59 -2.93 -8.12
N ASN A 21 -6.37 -3.61 -8.96
CA ASN A 21 -7.60 -4.29 -8.56
C ASN A 21 -7.47 -5.81 -8.57
N TRP A 22 -8.10 -6.46 -7.60
CA TRP A 22 -8.27 -7.90 -7.56
C TRP A 22 -9.53 -8.30 -6.80
N ASN A 23 -10.59 -8.68 -7.54
CA ASN A 23 -11.88 -9.08 -7.00
C ASN A 23 -12.49 -8.06 -6.00
N ALA A 24 -12.45 -6.78 -6.36
CA ALA A 24 -12.93 -5.68 -5.53
C ALA A 24 -13.78 -4.67 -6.33
N CYS A 25 -14.65 -5.16 -7.23
CA CYS A 25 -15.42 -4.37 -8.20
C CYS A 25 -16.16 -3.20 -7.55
N ASP A 26 -16.95 -3.44 -6.50
CA ASP A 26 -17.76 -2.40 -5.87
C ASP A 26 -16.91 -1.28 -5.28
N PHE A 27 -15.79 -1.63 -4.63
CA PHE A 27 -14.84 -0.66 -4.10
C PHE A 27 -14.15 0.12 -5.22
N LEU A 28 -13.69 -0.57 -6.27
CA LEU A 28 -13.07 0.04 -7.43
C LEU A 28 -14.00 1.07 -8.09
N VAL A 29 -15.29 0.76 -8.23
CA VAL A 29 -16.30 1.66 -8.78
C VAL A 29 -16.42 2.91 -7.92
N GLU A 30 -16.47 2.79 -6.60
CA GLU A 30 -16.51 3.94 -5.69
C GLU A 30 -15.23 4.78 -5.80
N ALA A 31 -14.05 4.14 -5.82
CA ALA A 31 -12.78 4.84 -6.00
C ALA A 31 -12.75 5.63 -7.31
N LEU A 32 -13.09 4.98 -8.43
CA LEU A 32 -13.14 5.63 -9.74
C LEU A 32 -14.16 6.79 -9.78
N ARG A 33 -15.35 6.60 -9.22
CA ARG A 33 -16.36 7.68 -9.13
C ARG A 33 -15.84 8.86 -8.32
N SER A 34 -15.18 8.63 -7.20
CA SER A 34 -14.61 9.71 -6.37
C SER A 34 -13.53 10.51 -7.11
N ILE A 35 -12.87 9.91 -8.10
CA ILE A 35 -11.85 10.57 -8.92
C ILE A 35 -12.49 11.32 -10.09
N VAL A 36 -13.38 10.65 -10.85
CA VAL A 36 -13.93 11.22 -12.10
C VAL A 36 -15.01 12.28 -11.86
N SER A 37 -15.62 12.34 -10.68
CA SER A 37 -16.63 13.35 -10.34
C SER A 37 -16.05 14.71 -10.01
N GLN A 38 -14.73 14.83 -9.83
CA GLN A 38 -14.06 16.06 -9.44
C GLN A 38 -13.46 16.80 -10.64
N ASN A 39 -13.36 18.12 -10.52
CA ASN A 39 -12.65 18.98 -11.48
C ASN A 39 -11.25 19.27 -10.94
N TRP A 40 -10.27 18.53 -11.41
CA TRP A 40 -8.86 18.70 -11.04
C TRP A 40 -8.28 19.92 -11.78
N ARG A 41 -7.41 20.69 -11.11
CA ARG A 41 -6.66 21.80 -11.72
C ARG A 41 -5.52 21.32 -12.61
N HIS A 42 -5.00 20.15 -12.32
CA HIS A 42 -3.92 19.50 -13.03
C HIS A 42 -4.42 18.39 -13.93
N ASP A 43 -3.69 18.15 -15.01
CA ASP A 43 -3.95 17.02 -15.90
C ASP A 43 -3.58 15.70 -15.21
N ILE A 44 -4.55 14.80 -15.09
CA ILE A 44 -4.37 13.49 -14.50
C ILE A 44 -4.80 12.37 -15.44
N GLU A 45 -4.16 11.22 -15.35
CA GLU A 45 -4.62 9.98 -15.97
C GLU A 45 -4.89 8.92 -14.91
N VAL A 46 -5.84 8.03 -15.18
CA VAL A 46 -6.13 6.87 -14.32
C VAL A 46 -5.81 5.60 -15.07
N ILE A 47 -5.05 4.73 -14.44
CA ILE A 47 -4.65 3.41 -14.95
C ILE A 47 -5.14 2.37 -13.96
N VAL A 48 -6.07 1.53 -14.41
CA VAL A 48 -6.54 0.37 -13.63
C VAL A 48 -5.81 -0.86 -14.12
N VAL A 49 -5.12 -1.53 -13.22
CA VAL A 49 -4.51 -2.85 -13.46
C VAL A 49 -5.39 -3.89 -12.81
N ASP A 50 -6.06 -4.71 -13.60
CA ASP A 50 -6.80 -5.85 -13.07
C ASP A 50 -5.88 -7.07 -12.96
N ASN A 51 -5.70 -7.54 -11.75
CA ASN A 51 -4.78 -8.61 -11.38
C ASN A 51 -5.45 -10.00 -11.44
N ASN A 52 -6.18 -10.26 -12.54
CA ASN A 52 -6.97 -11.48 -12.76
C ASN A 52 -8.16 -11.59 -11.79
N SER A 53 -9.05 -10.61 -11.80
CA SER A 53 -10.35 -10.73 -11.11
C SER A 53 -11.22 -11.76 -11.81
N THR A 54 -11.60 -12.80 -11.09
CA THR A 54 -12.40 -13.93 -11.61
C THR A 54 -13.67 -14.17 -10.81
N LEU A 55 -13.88 -13.40 -9.74
CA LEU A 55 -15.03 -13.55 -8.84
C LEU A 55 -16.04 -12.42 -8.97
N ASP A 56 -15.75 -11.41 -9.79
CA ASP A 56 -16.58 -10.24 -10.04
C ASP A 56 -16.47 -9.75 -11.48
N THR A 57 -17.14 -8.67 -11.81
CA THR A 57 -17.20 -8.05 -13.16
C THR A 57 -16.31 -6.83 -13.32
N SER A 58 -15.23 -6.73 -12.54
CA SER A 58 -14.36 -5.54 -12.52
C SER A 58 -13.91 -5.10 -13.92
N VAL A 59 -13.46 -6.04 -14.75
CA VAL A 59 -12.93 -5.76 -16.09
C VAL A 59 -14.01 -5.19 -17.02
N GLU A 60 -15.18 -5.81 -17.05
CA GLU A 60 -16.32 -5.36 -17.87
C GLU A 60 -16.84 -4.03 -17.38
N THR A 61 -16.96 -3.84 -16.06
CA THR A 61 -17.43 -2.60 -15.44
C THR A 61 -16.50 -1.43 -15.76
N VAL A 62 -15.18 -1.61 -15.65
CA VAL A 62 -14.22 -0.54 -16.00
C VAL A 62 -14.30 -0.19 -17.49
N ARG A 63 -14.39 -1.19 -18.38
CA ARG A 63 -14.50 -0.92 -19.83
C ARG A 63 -15.75 -0.16 -20.21
N HIS A 64 -16.88 -0.48 -19.59
CA HIS A 64 -18.19 0.09 -19.94
C HIS A 64 -18.42 1.45 -19.23
N ASP A 65 -18.20 1.50 -17.91
CA ASP A 65 -18.62 2.63 -17.09
C ASP A 65 -17.52 3.71 -16.94
N PHE A 66 -16.25 3.35 -17.18
CA PHE A 66 -15.10 4.24 -17.02
C PHE A 66 -14.15 4.19 -18.25
N PRO A 67 -14.67 4.47 -19.48
CA PRO A 67 -13.86 4.37 -20.71
C PRO A 67 -12.67 5.36 -20.74
N GLN A 68 -12.66 6.38 -19.89
CA GLN A 68 -11.57 7.33 -19.70
C GLN A 68 -10.40 6.77 -18.88
N ALA A 69 -10.61 5.69 -18.11
CA ALA A 69 -9.55 5.01 -17.41
C ALA A 69 -8.87 3.99 -18.33
N ARG A 70 -7.54 3.99 -18.35
CA ARG A 70 -6.77 2.98 -19.09
C ARG A 70 -6.79 1.67 -18.32
N LEU A 71 -7.43 0.64 -18.86
CA LEU A 71 -7.48 -0.70 -18.28
C LEU A 71 -6.36 -1.59 -18.81
N ILE A 72 -5.63 -2.26 -17.91
CA ILE A 72 -4.66 -3.31 -18.18
C ILE A 72 -5.15 -4.57 -17.45
N ALA A 73 -5.75 -5.50 -18.17
CA ALA A 73 -6.19 -6.78 -17.61
C ALA A 73 -5.08 -7.82 -17.75
N HIS A 74 -4.65 -8.40 -16.63
CA HIS A 74 -3.64 -9.45 -16.58
C HIS A 74 -4.31 -10.83 -16.45
N ASP A 75 -3.69 -11.88 -16.98
CA ASP A 75 -4.22 -13.25 -17.00
C ASP A 75 -3.92 -14.06 -15.72
N LYS A 76 -3.15 -13.49 -14.79
CA LYS A 76 -2.73 -14.09 -13.51
C LYS A 76 -2.64 -13.05 -12.43
N ASN A 77 -2.88 -13.46 -11.17
CA ASN A 77 -2.53 -12.63 -10.03
C ASN A 77 -1.00 -12.68 -9.80
N ILE A 78 -0.33 -11.61 -10.16
CA ILE A 78 1.13 -11.44 -10.06
C ILE A 78 1.59 -10.76 -8.76
N GLY A 79 0.66 -10.46 -7.85
CA GLY A 79 0.94 -9.79 -6.59
C GLY A 79 0.85 -8.27 -6.69
N PHE A 80 1.04 -7.62 -5.53
CA PHE A 80 0.87 -6.17 -5.40
C PHE A 80 2.00 -5.40 -6.10
N SER A 81 3.25 -5.74 -5.83
CA SER A 81 4.41 -5.03 -6.38
C SER A 81 4.48 -5.13 -7.91
N ALA A 82 4.39 -6.35 -8.46
CA ALA A 82 4.46 -6.55 -9.90
C ALA A 82 3.26 -5.93 -10.63
N GLY A 83 2.05 -6.01 -10.05
CA GLY A 83 0.86 -5.38 -10.61
C GLY A 83 0.97 -3.85 -10.64
N ASN A 84 1.44 -3.23 -9.57
CA ASN A 84 1.69 -1.79 -9.54
C ASN A 84 2.82 -1.38 -10.50
N ASN A 85 3.87 -2.18 -10.65
CA ASN A 85 4.91 -1.93 -11.64
C ASN A 85 4.39 -2.01 -13.08
N LEU A 86 3.42 -2.89 -13.36
CA LEU A 86 2.77 -2.95 -14.66
C LEU A 86 2.02 -1.64 -14.96
N GLY A 87 1.28 -1.11 -13.98
CA GLY A 87 0.63 0.19 -14.08
C GLY A 87 1.64 1.35 -14.21
N TYR A 88 2.71 1.33 -13.41
CA TYR A 88 3.78 2.33 -13.49
C TYR A 88 4.44 2.38 -14.87
N LYS A 89 4.72 1.23 -15.50
CA LYS A 89 5.29 1.17 -16.86
C LYS A 89 4.39 1.81 -17.91
N ALA A 90 3.09 1.85 -17.67
CA ALA A 90 2.11 2.49 -18.56
C ALA A 90 1.87 3.97 -18.24
N ALA A 91 2.30 4.42 -17.06
CA ALA A 91 2.10 5.77 -16.55
C ALA A 91 2.99 6.79 -17.26
N ARG A 92 2.48 8.03 -17.45
CA ARG A 92 3.16 9.14 -18.14
C ARG A 92 3.35 10.36 -17.25
N GLY A 93 2.64 10.44 -16.12
CA GLY A 93 2.69 11.58 -15.19
C GLY A 93 4.08 11.79 -14.58
N ARG A 94 4.42 13.06 -14.27
CA ARG A 94 5.64 13.40 -13.51
C ARG A 94 5.59 12.91 -12.07
N HIS A 95 4.37 12.69 -11.56
CA HIS A 95 4.10 12.02 -10.28
C HIS A 95 3.25 10.78 -10.49
N ILE A 96 3.42 9.81 -9.63
CA ILE A 96 2.68 8.55 -9.63
C ILE A 96 1.99 8.39 -8.28
N LEU A 97 0.69 8.19 -8.27
CA LEU A 97 -0.05 7.78 -7.08
C LEU A 97 -0.42 6.30 -7.21
N PHE A 98 0.16 5.48 -6.36
CA PHE A 98 -0.32 4.11 -6.15
C PHE A 98 -1.48 4.17 -5.17
N LEU A 99 -2.66 3.77 -5.62
CA LEU A 99 -3.91 3.91 -4.88
C LEU A 99 -4.64 2.57 -4.79
N ASN A 100 -5.01 2.16 -3.59
CA ASN A 100 -5.81 0.96 -3.41
C ASN A 100 -7.23 1.14 -3.98
N PRO A 101 -7.86 0.05 -4.47
CA PRO A 101 -9.22 0.11 -5.02
C PRO A 101 -10.30 0.41 -3.95
N ASP A 102 -10.01 0.16 -2.66
CA ASP A 102 -10.92 0.39 -1.53
C ASP A 102 -10.73 1.77 -0.89
N THR A 103 -10.48 2.79 -1.72
CA THR A 103 -10.29 4.19 -1.30
C THR A 103 -11.39 5.10 -1.86
N VAL A 104 -11.61 6.24 -1.17
CA VAL A 104 -12.45 7.34 -1.65
C VAL A 104 -11.65 8.62 -1.52
N VAL A 105 -11.45 9.30 -2.64
CA VAL A 105 -10.64 10.52 -2.73
C VAL A 105 -11.52 11.73 -2.39
N HIS A 106 -11.11 12.53 -1.40
CA HIS A 106 -11.82 13.76 -1.04
C HIS A 106 -11.46 14.91 -1.98
N ASP A 107 -12.31 15.94 -1.99
CA ASP A 107 -12.18 17.09 -2.89
C ASP A 107 -10.81 17.78 -2.75
N GLY A 108 -10.17 18.03 -3.89
CA GLY A 108 -8.89 18.72 -3.99
C GLY A 108 -7.68 17.95 -3.47
N ALA A 109 -7.83 16.67 -3.06
CA ALA A 109 -6.72 15.89 -2.49
C ALA A 109 -5.55 15.72 -3.48
N PHE A 110 -5.82 15.45 -4.75
CA PHE A 110 -4.76 15.29 -5.75
C PHE A 110 -4.06 16.61 -6.07
N ASP A 111 -4.81 17.69 -6.23
CA ASP A 111 -4.23 19.03 -6.47
C ASP A 111 -3.31 19.44 -5.30
N THR A 112 -3.73 19.15 -4.06
CA THR A 112 -2.94 19.43 -2.87
C THR A 112 -1.62 18.64 -2.88
N LEU A 113 -1.65 17.33 -3.22
CA LEU A 113 -0.45 16.50 -3.27
C LEU A 113 0.48 16.92 -4.41
N ILE A 114 -0.07 17.27 -5.59
CA ILE A 114 0.71 17.74 -6.74
C ILE A 114 1.43 19.04 -6.40
N ASP A 115 0.68 20.06 -5.93
CA ASP A 115 1.25 21.37 -5.58
C ASP A 115 2.31 21.24 -4.48
N TRP A 116 2.03 20.40 -3.46
CA TRP A 116 2.97 20.15 -2.39
C TRP A 116 4.27 19.52 -2.92
N MET A 117 4.17 18.47 -3.74
CA MET A 117 5.34 17.80 -4.31
C MET A 117 6.13 18.71 -5.26
N ASP A 118 5.45 19.54 -6.04
CA ASP A 118 6.12 20.50 -6.95
C ASP A 118 6.88 21.56 -6.15
N ALA A 119 6.37 21.97 -4.98
CA ALA A 119 7.06 22.92 -4.08
C ALA A 119 8.22 22.30 -3.27
N HIS A 120 8.33 20.95 -3.22
CA HIS A 120 9.33 20.25 -2.40
C HIS A 120 10.17 19.28 -3.25
N PRO A 121 11.15 19.77 -4.02
CA PRO A 121 11.94 18.93 -4.93
C PRO A 121 12.78 17.85 -4.22
N GLU A 122 13.07 18.01 -2.93
CA GLU A 122 13.78 17.03 -2.10
C GLU A 122 12.90 15.85 -1.67
N ALA A 123 11.58 15.95 -1.85
CA ALA A 123 10.66 14.88 -1.51
C ALA A 123 10.53 13.86 -2.65
N GLY A 124 10.86 12.62 -2.38
CA GLY A 124 10.66 11.49 -3.28
C GLY A 124 9.27 10.88 -3.17
N ALA A 125 8.65 10.97 -1.98
CA ALA A 125 7.29 10.50 -1.77
C ALA A 125 6.55 11.36 -0.73
N CYS A 126 5.21 11.43 -0.89
CA CYS A 126 4.33 11.93 0.14
C CYS A 126 3.09 11.03 0.28
N GLY A 127 2.39 11.17 1.41
CA GLY A 127 1.16 10.43 1.68
C GLY A 127 0.11 11.30 2.33
N PRO A 128 -1.18 11.15 1.94
CA PRO A 128 -2.28 11.89 2.50
C PRO A 128 -2.65 11.44 3.92
N LYS A 129 -3.49 12.22 4.58
CA LYS A 129 -4.23 11.79 5.77
C LYS A 129 -5.23 10.72 5.35
N LEU A 130 -5.09 9.52 5.92
CA LEU A 130 -6.06 8.46 5.70
C LEU A 130 -7.11 8.46 6.81
N LEU A 131 -8.36 8.26 6.41
CA LEU A 131 -9.49 8.09 7.31
C LEU A 131 -10.09 6.68 7.16
N ASN A 132 -10.61 6.15 8.23
CA ASN A 132 -11.48 4.97 8.21
C ASN A 132 -12.87 5.35 7.67
N SER A 133 -13.71 4.36 7.36
CA SER A 133 -15.08 4.58 6.87
C SER A 133 -15.97 5.35 7.85
N ASP A 134 -15.65 5.34 9.15
CA ASP A 134 -16.35 6.10 10.20
C ASP A 134 -15.81 7.52 10.39
N GLY A 135 -14.87 7.96 9.55
CA GLY A 135 -14.21 9.27 9.64
C GLY A 135 -13.09 9.34 10.66
N SER A 136 -12.83 8.31 11.44
CA SER A 136 -11.71 8.29 12.38
C SER A 136 -10.36 8.21 11.65
N LEU A 137 -9.30 8.73 12.30
CA LEU A 137 -7.95 8.70 11.72
C LEU A 137 -7.45 7.26 11.55
N GLN A 138 -6.94 6.96 10.35
CA GLN A 138 -6.19 5.76 10.06
C GLN A 138 -4.69 6.08 10.05
N ALA A 139 -3.91 5.46 10.95
CA ALA A 139 -2.46 5.69 11.02
C ALA A 139 -1.77 5.11 9.78
N SER A 140 -1.39 6.00 8.85
CA SER A 140 -0.81 5.67 7.54
C SER A 140 0.69 5.95 7.42
N CYS A 141 1.31 6.45 8.49
CA CYS A 141 2.76 6.72 8.53
C CYS A 141 3.37 6.16 9.83
N ARG A 142 4.63 5.73 9.77
CA ARG A 142 5.33 5.12 10.90
C ARG A 142 6.85 5.30 10.76
N ALA A 143 7.59 5.00 11.84
CA ALA A 143 9.03 4.79 11.76
C ALA A 143 9.36 3.40 11.18
N PHE A 144 10.60 3.17 10.70
CA PHE A 144 10.99 1.84 10.25
C PHE A 144 10.98 0.83 11.40
N PRO A 145 10.64 -0.45 11.09
CA PRO A 145 10.67 -1.49 12.08
C PRO A 145 12.09 -1.66 12.64
N SER A 146 12.22 -1.68 13.97
CA SER A 146 13.48 -1.98 14.65
C SER A 146 13.40 -3.35 15.34
N VAL A 147 14.55 -3.95 15.63
CA VAL A 147 14.62 -5.22 16.38
C VAL A 147 13.91 -5.07 17.74
N GLY A 148 14.12 -3.94 18.44
CA GLY A 148 13.44 -3.64 19.69
C GLY A 148 11.92 -3.55 19.54
N ALA A 149 11.42 -2.82 18.55
CA ALA A 149 10.00 -2.73 18.26
C ALA A 149 9.41 -4.11 17.90
N GLY A 150 10.12 -4.89 17.09
CA GLY A 150 9.75 -6.28 16.77
C GLY A 150 9.68 -7.17 18.00
N PHE A 151 10.66 -7.07 18.90
CA PHE A 151 10.71 -7.82 20.14
C PHE A 151 9.53 -7.49 21.06
N PHE A 152 9.36 -6.22 21.43
CA PHE A 152 8.30 -5.82 22.36
C PHE A 152 6.90 -6.08 21.80
N ARG A 153 6.65 -5.81 20.52
CA ARG A 153 5.33 -6.03 19.93
C ARG A 153 4.93 -7.50 19.79
N ASN A 154 5.88 -8.41 19.88
CA ASN A 154 5.64 -9.83 19.64
C ASN A 154 5.84 -10.72 20.87
N THR A 155 6.17 -10.13 22.04
CA THR A 155 6.38 -10.87 23.28
C THR A 155 5.37 -10.44 24.36
N PHE A 156 5.28 -11.23 25.43
CA PHE A 156 4.48 -10.87 26.60
C PHE A 156 4.98 -9.56 27.25
N LEU A 157 6.27 -9.22 27.09
CA LEU A 157 6.85 -8.00 27.59
C LEU A 157 6.20 -6.74 26.99
N GLY A 158 5.77 -6.80 25.73
CA GLY A 158 5.02 -5.70 25.13
C GLY A 158 3.65 -5.49 25.77
N ARG A 159 3.02 -6.54 26.31
CA ARG A 159 1.79 -6.42 27.10
C ARG A 159 2.02 -5.83 28.49
N MET A 160 3.15 -6.18 29.11
CA MET A 160 3.55 -5.61 30.41
C MET A 160 4.02 -4.15 30.29
N PHE A 161 4.69 -3.82 29.19
CA PHE A 161 5.24 -2.48 28.92
C PHE A 161 4.67 -1.92 27.60
N PRO A 162 3.38 -1.62 27.48
CA PRO A 162 2.75 -1.19 26.24
C PRO A 162 3.30 0.14 25.72
N ASN A 163 3.79 0.98 26.60
CA ASN A 163 4.36 2.31 26.30
C ASN A 163 5.89 2.32 26.19
N ASN A 164 6.53 1.16 25.94
CA ASN A 164 7.98 1.10 25.78
C ASN A 164 8.46 2.01 24.62
N PRO A 165 9.70 2.57 24.71
CA PRO A 165 10.21 3.55 23.74
C PRO A 165 10.22 3.04 22.29
N TRP A 166 10.56 1.77 22.07
CA TRP A 166 10.65 1.19 20.72
C TRP A 166 9.27 1.08 20.05
N THR A 167 8.24 0.63 20.78
CA THR A 167 6.87 0.58 20.26
C THR A 167 6.32 1.97 20.02
N ARG A 168 6.55 2.91 20.96
CA ARG A 168 6.12 4.32 20.81
C ARG A 168 6.76 4.96 19.58
N SER A 169 8.08 4.80 19.40
CA SER A 169 8.81 5.33 18.25
C SER A 169 8.28 4.74 16.95
N TYR A 170 8.19 3.40 16.86
CA TYR A 170 7.70 2.71 15.66
C TYR A 170 6.29 3.12 15.26
N LEU A 171 5.37 3.21 16.22
CA LEU A 171 3.98 3.58 15.98
C LEU A 171 3.77 5.09 15.91
N MET A 172 4.83 5.88 16.13
CA MET A 172 4.76 7.34 16.23
C MET A 172 3.68 7.80 17.25
N LEU A 173 3.56 7.09 18.40
CA LEU A 173 2.56 7.42 19.41
C LEU A 173 2.81 8.82 19.96
N GLY A 174 1.79 9.69 19.85
CA GLY A 174 1.87 11.11 20.21
C GLY A 174 2.21 12.02 19.03
N PHE A 175 2.37 11.49 17.82
CA PHE A 175 2.41 12.30 16.60
C PHE A 175 0.99 12.87 16.35
N ASN A 176 0.95 14.19 16.21
CA ASN A 176 -0.27 14.88 15.80
C ASN A 176 -0.38 14.81 14.27
N HIS A 177 -1.32 14.01 13.77
CA HIS A 177 -1.58 13.82 12.34
C HIS A 177 -2.28 15.03 11.66
N ASP A 178 -2.31 16.19 12.30
CA ASP A 178 -2.82 17.46 11.72
C ASP A 178 -1.70 18.37 11.20
N ARG A 179 -0.45 17.91 11.21
CA ARG A 179 0.71 18.65 10.70
C ARG A 179 1.55 17.77 9.79
N GLU A 180 2.25 18.40 8.87
CA GLU A 180 3.27 17.76 8.03
C GLU A 180 4.42 17.20 8.88
N ALA A 181 4.95 16.06 8.45
CA ALA A 181 6.12 15.49 9.07
C ALA A 181 6.90 14.59 8.10
N GLU A 182 8.21 14.68 8.14
CA GLU A 182 9.04 13.64 7.55
C GLU A 182 8.88 12.35 8.36
N VAL A 183 8.62 11.24 7.66
CA VAL A 183 8.36 9.92 8.26
C VAL A 183 9.26 8.87 7.63
N ASP A 184 9.44 7.74 8.31
CA ASP A 184 10.26 6.69 7.71
C ASP A 184 9.53 5.98 6.57
N TRP A 185 8.23 5.65 6.74
CA TRP A 185 7.45 5.06 5.66
C TRP A 185 5.97 5.48 5.70
N LEU A 186 5.37 5.42 4.54
CA LEU A 186 3.98 5.75 4.23
C LEU A 186 3.27 4.51 3.73
N SER A 187 1.98 4.40 4.01
CA SER A 187 1.16 3.26 3.57
C SER A 187 1.02 3.19 2.05
N GLY A 188 1.20 2.00 1.49
CA GLY A 188 0.97 1.72 0.08
C GLY A 188 -0.48 1.85 -0.38
N SER A 189 -1.44 2.06 0.55
CA SER A 189 -2.84 2.28 0.19
C SER A 189 -3.10 3.61 -0.53
N ALA A 190 -2.26 4.64 -0.32
CA ALA A 190 -2.24 5.89 -1.08
C ALA A 190 -0.83 6.48 -1.00
N LEU A 191 0.05 6.01 -1.86
CA LEU A 191 1.46 6.42 -1.89
C LEU A 191 1.74 7.26 -3.13
N PHE A 192 1.97 8.56 -2.92
CA PHE A 192 2.29 9.51 -3.96
C PHE A 192 3.80 9.62 -4.11
N VAL A 193 4.35 9.37 -5.30
CA VAL A 193 5.79 9.26 -5.53
C VAL A 193 6.21 10.07 -6.75
N ARG A 194 7.34 10.76 -6.65
CA ARG A 194 8.00 11.43 -7.77
C ARG A 194 8.55 10.38 -8.75
N ARG A 195 8.30 10.57 -10.04
CA ARG A 195 8.79 9.64 -11.09
C ARG A 195 10.31 9.48 -11.05
N GLU A 196 11.03 10.58 -10.97
CA GLU A 196 12.50 10.59 -10.90
C GLU A 196 13.02 9.72 -9.74
N ALA A 197 12.38 9.80 -8.58
CA ALA A 197 12.72 8.97 -7.43
C ALA A 197 12.47 7.48 -7.68
N LEU A 198 11.34 7.13 -8.34
CA LEU A 198 11.06 5.73 -8.73
C LEU A 198 12.08 5.22 -9.75
N GLU A 199 12.46 6.02 -10.74
CA GLU A 199 13.46 5.66 -11.75
C GLU A 199 14.83 5.39 -11.10
N GLN A 200 15.21 6.21 -10.13
CA GLN A 200 16.47 6.05 -9.40
C GLN A 200 16.53 4.78 -8.56
N ILE A 201 15.43 4.39 -7.90
CA ILE A 201 15.41 3.25 -6.98
C ILE A 201 14.89 1.94 -7.61
N GLY A 202 14.34 1.98 -8.85
CA GLY A 202 13.82 0.80 -9.55
C GLY A 202 12.37 0.42 -9.21
N ALA A 203 11.54 1.38 -8.75
CA ALA A 203 10.12 1.21 -8.41
C ALA A 203 9.86 0.12 -7.34
N TRP A 204 8.76 -0.62 -7.41
CA TRP A 204 8.43 -1.67 -6.45
C TRP A 204 9.31 -2.90 -6.63
N ASP A 205 9.78 -3.47 -5.51
CA ASP A 205 10.54 -4.73 -5.53
C ASP A 205 9.58 -5.93 -5.64
N GLU A 206 9.63 -6.62 -6.77
CA GLU A 206 8.70 -7.69 -7.12
C GLU A 206 8.92 -8.99 -6.32
N GLU A 207 10.00 -9.11 -5.54
CA GLU A 207 10.13 -10.21 -4.58
C GLU A 207 9.07 -10.14 -3.46
N TYR A 208 8.52 -8.94 -3.19
CA TYR A 208 7.36 -8.79 -2.31
C TYR A 208 6.08 -9.02 -3.13
N PHE A 209 5.48 -10.18 -2.97
CA PHE A 209 4.17 -10.44 -3.56
C PHE A 209 3.09 -9.52 -2.96
N MET A 210 3.10 -9.33 -1.64
CA MET A 210 2.25 -8.43 -0.87
C MET A 210 2.81 -8.25 0.54
N TYR A 211 2.57 -7.07 1.15
CA TYR A 211 3.05 -6.61 2.46
C TYR A 211 4.55 -6.31 2.53
N CYS A 212 4.88 -5.27 3.26
CA CYS A 212 6.22 -4.70 3.43
C CYS A 212 6.87 -4.12 2.16
N GLU A 213 6.23 -4.19 1.00
CA GLU A 213 6.69 -3.53 -0.23
C GLU A 213 6.73 -2.00 -0.08
N ASP A 214 5.76 -1.42 0.63
CA ASP A 214 5.70 0.01 0.94
C ASP A 214 6.80 0.43 1.90
N VAL A 215 7.08 -0.38 2.92
CA VAL A 215 8.21 -0.18 3.83
C VAL A 215 9.53 -0.28 3.08
N ASP A 216 9.68 -1.25 2.17
CA ASP A 216 10.86 -1.46 1.33
C ASP A 216 11.10 -0.26 0.40
N LEU A 217 10.05 0.17 -0.32
CA LEU A 217 10.14 1.30 -1.24
C LEU A 217 10.55 2.58 -0.50
N CYS A 218 9.92 2.86 0.64
CA CYS A 218 10.28 3.99 1.48
C CYS A 218 11.70 3.88 2.05
N TYR A 219 12.16 2.68 2.38
CA TYR A 219 13.53 2.43 2.84
C TYR A 219 14.55 2.73 1.74
N ARG A 220 14.30 2.28 0.50
CA ARG A 220 15.17 2.56 -0.66
C ARG A 220 15.15 4.05 -1.03
N LEU A 221 14.01 4.73 -0.95
CA LEU A 221 13.92 6.17 -1.12
C LEU A 221 14.82 6.91 -0.10
N LYS A 222 14.77 6.52 1.19
CA LYS A 222 15.64 7.08 2.22
C LYS A 222 17.11 6.84 1.92
N ALA A 223 17.46 5.63 1.53
CA ALA A 223 18.85 5.27 1.20
C ALA A 223 19.40 6.05 -0.01
N ALA A 224 18.52 6.45 -0.93
CA ALA A 224 18.82 7.30 -2.08
C ALA A 224 18.79 8.82 -1.77
N GLY A 225 18.52 9.21 -0.52
CA GLY A 225 18.52 10.61 -0.07
C GLY A 225 17.18 11.34 -0.17
N TRP A 226 16.10 10.66 -0.64
CA TRP A 226 14.78 11.25 -0.79
C TRP A 226 14.02 11.33 0.54
N LYS A 227 13.33 12.46 0.78
CA LYS A 227 12.38 12.58 1.90
C LYS A 227 11.06 11.88 1.61
N ARG A 228 10.41 11.39 2.65
CA ARG A 228 9.05 10.81 2.66
C ARG A 228 8.25 11.63 3.67
N VAL A 229 7.19 12.29 3.20
CA VAL A 229 6.49 13.28 4.02
C VAL A 229 4.99 12.97 4.10
N TYR A 230 4.45 13.03 5.30
CA TYR A 230 3.01 12.98 5.54
C TYR A 230 2.41 14.36 5.34
N VAL A 231 1.39 14.47 4.47
CA VAL A 231 0.73 15.72 4.05
C VAL A 231 -0.75 15.67 4.42
N PRO A 232 -1.13 16.10 5.63
CA PRO A 232 -2.49 15.94 6.16
C PRO A 232 -3.54 16.82 5.49
N GLN A 233 -3.14 17.81 4.72
CA GLN A 233 -4.04 18.69 3.95
C GLN A 233 -4.77 17.93 2.83
N ALA A 234 -4.14 16.88 2.30
CA ALA A 234 -4.80 15.95 1.40
C ALA A 234 -5.46 14.83 2.21
N VAL A 235 -6.71 14.51 1.90
CA VAL A 235 -7.50 13.52 2.64
C VAL A 235 -8.02 12.44 1.71
N ILE A 236 -7.86 11.18 2.11
CA ILE A 236 -8.41 10.01 1.40
C ILE A 236 -9.00 9.06 2.45
N THR A 237 -10.22 8.58 2.23
CA THR A 237 -10.80 7.50 3.05
C THR A 237 -10.32 6.15 2.52
N HIS A 238 -9.87 5.25 3.39
CA HIS A 238 -9.45 3.89 3.03
C HIS A 238 -10.22 2.85 3.85
N ARG A 239 -10.94 1.96 3.19
CA ARG A 239 -11.78 0.93 3.80
C ARG A 239 -11.00 -0.35 3.99
N ILE A 240 -10.44 -0.55 5.20
CA ILE A 240 -9.61 -1.73 5.49
C ILE A 240 -10.43 -3.02 5.31
N GLY A 241 -9.87 -4.00 4.57
CA GLY A 241 -10.36 -5.37 4.50
C GLY A 241 -11.24 -5.71 3.30
N GLY A 242 -11.62 -4.72 2.46
CA GLY A 242 -12.53 -4.94 1.34
C GLY A 242 -12.07 -5.98 0.32
N SER A 243 -10.75 -6.09 0.09
CA SER A 243 -10.20 -6.93 -0.98
C SER A 243 -9.57 -8.26 -0.52
N SER A 244 -9.32 -8.48 0.79
CA SER A 244 -8.49 -9.60 1.27
C SER A 244 -9.08 -10.51 2.34
N ASP A 245 -10.29 -10.22 2.84
CA ASP A 245 -10.89 -10.92 3.97
C ASP A 245 -11.12 -12.43 3.76
N TRP A 246 -11.33 -12.86 2.52
CA TRP A 246 -11.56 -14.26 2.17
C TRP A 246 -10.30 -15.14 2.17
N ALA A 247 -9.09 -14.58 2.20
CA ALA A 247 -7.81 -15.29 2.11
C ALA A 247 -6.93 -15.18 3.37
N GLN A 248 -7.52 -14.93 4.54
CA GLN A 248 -6.80 -14.57 5.78
C GLN A 248 -5.61 -15.47 6.12
N GLY A 249 -5.72 -16.78 5.97
CA GLY A 249 -4.61 -17.71 6.26
C GLY A 249 -3.42 -17.58 5.31
N ALA A 250 -3.69 -17.29 4.02
CA ALA A 250 -2.65 -17.03 3.03
C ALA A 250 -1.98 -15.68 3.31
N MET A 251 -2.77 -14.66 3.65
CA MET A 251 -2.29 -13.32 3.98
C MET A 251 -1.39 -13.31 5.22
N ILE A 252 -1.71 -14.11 6.26
CA ILE A 252 -0.83 -14.25 7.43
C ILE A 252 0.54 -14.79 7.02
N ARG A 253 0.58 -15.86 6.21
CA ARG A 253 1.85 -16.43 5.76
C ARG A 253 2.64 -15.45 4.90
N GLN A 254 1.98 -14.79 3.97
CA GLN A 254 2.59 -13.81 3.09
C GLN A 254 3.19 -12.64 3.88
N HIS A 255 2.43 -12.06 4.81
CA HIS A 255 2.89 -10.96 5.65
C HIS A 255 4.16 -11.32 6.45
N HIS A 256 4.19 -12.51 7.08
CA HIS A 256 5.36 -12.93 7.85
C HIS A 256 6.55 -13.30 6.97
N GLY A 257 6.30 -13.86 5.77
CA GLY A 257 7.33 -14.09 4.76
C GLY A 257 7.97 -12.79 4.30
N SER A 258 7.15 -11.78 3.99
CA SER A 258 7.59 -10.45 3.59
C SER A 258 8.35 -9.70 4.69
N MET A 259 7.96 -9.86 5.97
CA MET A 259 8.73 -9.33 7.10
C MET A 259 10.13 -9.93 7.17
N LEU A 260 10.27 -11.25 6.96
CA LEU A 260 11.56 -11.91 6.95
C LEU A 260 12.41 -11.49 5.75
N LEU A 261 11.79 -11.33 4.58
CA LEU A 261 12.44 -10.83 3.38
C LEU A 261 12.99 -9.42 3.61
N PHE A 262 12.17 -8.51 4.18
CA PHE A 262 12.58 -7.15 4.52
C PHE A 262 13.79 -7.16 5.48
N TYR A 263 13.74 -7.97 6.54
CA TYR A 263 14.86 -8.12 7.47
C TYR A 263 16.14 -8.59 6.74
N ARG A 264 16.02 -9.59 5.87
CA ARG A 264 17.17 -10.12 5.11
C ARG A 264 17.77 -9.09 4.18
N LYS A 265 16.95 -8.30 3.47
CA LYS A 265 17.44 -7.31 2.51
C LYS A 265 18.10 -6.11 3.19
N HIS A 266 17.54 -5.64 4.29
CA HIS A 266 17.93 -4.36 4.86
C HIS A 266 18.69 -4.44 6.18
N TYR A 267 18.46 -5.48 6.99
CA TYR A 267 19.04 -5.58 8.33
C TYR A 267 20.03 -6.72 8.50
N ALA A 268 20.03 -7.74 7.66
CA ALA A 268 20.97 -8.87 7.75
C ALA A 268 22.35 -8.52 7.18
N ARG A 269 22.96 -7.43 7.71
CA ARG A 269 24.32 -6.99 7.37
C ARG A 269 25.11 -6.75 8.66
N GLY A 270 26.41 -7.04 8.65
CA GLY A 270 27.25 -6.90 9.84
C GLY A 270 26.69 -7.67 11.02
N SER A 271 26.52 -7.03 12.18
CA SER A 271 25.94 -7.65 13.38
C SER A 271 24.48 -8.10 13.21
N GLY A 272 23.73 -7.48 12.29
CA GLY A 272 22.36 -7.89 11.98
C GLY A 272 22.26 -9.28 11.37
N LEU A 273 23.30 -9.76 10.69
CA LEU A 273 23.36 -11.13 10.18
C LEU A 273 23.35 -12.16 11.31
N LEU A 274 24.02 -11.87 12.42
CA LEU A 274 24.05 -12.75 13.60
C LEU A 274 22.66 -12.84 14.26
N LEU A 275 21.83 -11.82 14.12
CA LEU A 275 20.46 -11.79 14.68
C LEU A 275 19.42 -12.41 13.75
N LEU A 276 19.77 -12.77 12.52
CA LEU A 276 18.83 -13.33 11.53
C LEU A 276 18.13 -14.61 12.04
N PRO A 277 18.81 -15.60 12.67
CA PRO A 277 18.11 -16.77 13.19
C PRO A 277 17.08 -16.43 14.27
N LEU A 278 17.41 -15.48 15.15
CA LEU A 278 16.49 -15.00 16.19
C LEU A 278 15.29 -14.27 15.61
N ALA A 279 15.52 -13.40 14.63
CA ALA A 279 14.45 -12.70 13.91
C ALA A 279 13.53 -13.70 13.18
N ALA A 280 14.10 -14.66 12.45
CA ALA A 280 13.35 -15.71 11.77
C ALA A 280 12.51 -16.54 12.73
N PHE A 281 13.08 -16.94 13.87
CA PHE A 281 12.37 -17.66 14.92
C PHE A 281 11.21 -16.84 15.50
N GLY A 282 11.44 -15.57 15.84
CA GLY A 282 10.40 -14.69 16.38
C GLY A 282 9.27 -14.43 15.39
N ILE A 283 9.60 -14.20 14.12
CA ILE A 283 8.61 -14.04 13.05
C ILE A 283 7.80 -15.33 12.85
N GLY A 284 8.47 -16.49 12.88
CA GLY A 284 7.83 -17.79 12.75
C GLY A 284 6.86 -18.10 13.90
N LEU A 285 7.24 -17.83 15.15
CA LEU A 285 6.36 -17.97 16.33
C LEU A 285 5.13 -17.07 16.22
N ARG A 286 5.32 -15.82 15.76
CA ARG A 286 4.21 -14.90 15.54
C ARG A 286 3.26 -15.41 14.48
N ALA A 287 3.78 -15.93 13.37
CA ALA A 287 2.98 -16.51 12.29
C ALA A 287 2.12 -17.67 12.83
N LEU A 288 2.72 -18.58 13.60
CA LEU A 288 2.02 -19.71 14.23
C LEU A 288 0.93 -19.22 15.19
N GLY A 289 1.23 -18.21 16.02
CA GLY A 289 0.26 -17.61 16.94
C GLY A 289 -0.92 -16.95 16.20
N ALA A 290 -0.67 -16.25 15.10
CA ALA A 290 -1.70 -15.63 14.27
C ALA A 290 -2.60 -16.70 13.61
N VAL A 291 -2.00 -17.75 13.06
CA VAL A 291 -2.73 -18.87 12.47
C VAL A 291 -3.57 -19.58 13.55
N ALA A 292 -3.01 -19.87 14.72
CA ALA A 292 -3.73 -20.51 15.82
C ALA A 292 -4.92 -19.64 16.30
N LYS A 293 -4.75 -18.29 16.35
CA LYS A 293 -5.84 -17.37 16.67
C LYS A 293 -6.95 -17.41 15.62
N LEU A 294 -6.60 -17.43 14.34
CA LEU A 294 -7.56 -17.53 13.23
C LEU A 294 -8.40 -18.79 13.33
N TYR A 295 -7.74 -19.96 13.52
CA TYR A 295 -8.46 -21.24 13.65
C TYR A 295 -9.34 -21.32 14.91
N ARG A 296 -8.90 -20.74 16.04
CA ARG A 296 -9.76 -20.63 17.23
C ARG A 296 -10.99 -19.77 16.95
N GLY A 297 -10.84 -18.67 16.20
CA GLY A 297 -11.94 -17.82 15.75
C GLY A 297 -12.97 -18.61 14.92
N TYR A 298 -12.54 -19.37 13.93
CA TYR A 298 -13.41 -20.22 13.14
C TYR A 298 -14.19 -21.24 13.99
N ARG A 299 -13.47 -21.93 14.90
CA ARG A 299 -14.13 -22.90 15.80
C ARG A 299 -15.14 -22.26 16.74
N LYS A 300 -14.82 -21.08 17.30
CA LYS A 300 -15.71 -20.38 18.24
C LYS A 300 -16.98 -19.87 17.56
N ASN A 301 -16.90 -19.45 16.31
CA ASN A 301 -18.01 -18.86 15.55
C ASN A 301 -18.73 -19.88 14.66
N GLY A 302 -18.39 -21.18 14.72
CA GLY A 302 -18.99 -22.22 13.88
C GLY A 302 -18.71 -22.05 12.38
N ILE A 303 -17.69 -21.25 12.00
CA ILE A 303 -17.35 -21.00 10.61
C ILE A 303 -16.54 -22.18 10.08
N PRO A 304 -16.92 -22.80 8.94
CA PRO A 304 -16.15 -23.88 8.37
C PRO A 304 -14.75 -23.40 7.98
N ILE A 305 -13.73 -24.16 8.36
CA ILE A 305 -12.34 -23.87 8.02
C ILE A 305 -12.21 -23.94 6.48
N PRO A 306 -11.76 -22.87 5.80
CA PRO A 306 -11.60 -22.89 4.35
C PRO A 306 -10.67 -24.04 3.95
N GLN A 307 -11.19 -25.03 3.22
CA GLN A 307 -10.38 -26.09 2.67
C GLN A 307 -9.46 -25.51 1.59
N ARG A 308 -8.21 -25.93 1.58
CA ARG A 308 -7.29 -25.65 0.47
C ARG A 308 -7.97 -26.11 -0.83
N ARG A 309 -8.40 -25.18 -1.67
CA ARG A 309 -8.76 -25.55 -3.05
C ARG A 309 -7.54 -26.25 -3.63
N SER A 310 -7.69 -27.53 -3.94
CA SER A 310 -6.60 -28.31 -4.55
C SER A 310 -6.26 -27.63 -5.88
N SER A 311 -4.98 -27.45 -6.15
CA SER A 311 -4.42 -26.94 -7.41
C SER A 311 -4.63 -27.91 -8.61
N LYS A 312 -5.69 -28.72 -8.56
CA LYS A 312 -6.10 -29.67 -9.57
C LYS A 312 -7.47 -29.29 -10.13
N GLN A 313 -7.55 -28.13 -10.78
CA GLN A 313 -8.43 -27.94 -11.93
C GLN A 313 -7.66 -27.08 -12.91
N LYS A 314 -7.07 -27.80 -13.86
CA LYS A 314 -6.50 -27.27 -15.08
C LYS A 314 -7.60 -26.68 -15.94
#